data_778977b0a51f5fa706b2ed9b99e74973
#
_entry.id   778977b0a51f5fa706b2ed9b99e74973
#
_cell.length_a   1.000
_cell.length_b   1.000
_cell.length_c   1.000
_cell.angle_alpha   90.00
_cell.angle_beta   90.00
_cell.angle_gamma   90.00
#
_symmetry.space_group_name_H-M   'P 1'
#
loop_
_entity.id
_entity.type
_entity.pdbx_description
1 polymer ?
#
loop_
_entity_poly.entity_id
_entity_poly.type
_entity_poly.pdbx_seq_one_letter_code
_entity_poly.pdbx_strand_id
1 'polypeptide(L)'
;MNTHEYEDYEETIDQEKYSLRETEDYGKSLPAVVEEFVEAAVKVSNNNHIPASIGFFTILGQVVKDFIHIPYGQGREDTRIHFCWIQTSGTGKSTLWNFIGPVSDRLFKKINANPASKAHPPLYTNSSEETVLDIMPRKFDTFGLTDYTDAVLIGGYTEERTEVEGEKPVFADQRNPGKLEGNGLAHWDEFEYSGIFNQSQHQEKAIVYLNTLMNSLAGESWVISKALMSYKNKTMECFCERSVFAMTYPPHNLNEVITSKGVMQRMLLYVKQTPKKTQHNMRLEQCELAGIVQEVEQPIDKHADAMFNIYTVIQERFNEVGGDPLKTVTYGPNFNAALKLAYLHMQEDLLGTRLEVDVIADNFTTRMIKTLTRMAVLCCVAQSPSINDKSKRFIVTGQNVEQAERVVRQCYKSLVAWLDQSIRRKKQGLKNAPFYTGFKSVFNDLVKQNKTERKGLVKNRISDEDRVHKTAFMKAVIEKMGSSKNTVYRQYNELLQHNVFDEKKEGRTVYVKMKKGDEK
;
A
#
# COMPACT_ATOMS: atom_id res chain seq x y z
N MET A 1 -27.18 35.48 10.04
CA MET A 1 -26.18 34.66 9.34
C MET A 1 -26.64 33.22 9.44
N ASN A 2 -27.13 32.70 8.33
CA ASN A 2 -27.85 31.44 8.28
C ASN A 2 -26.89 30.27 8.42
N THR A 3 -27.02 29.57 9.53
CA THR A 3 -26.54 28.21 9.74
C THR A 3 -27.53 27.24 9.10
N HIS A 4 -27.72 27.30 7.79
CA HIS A 4 -28.57 26.36 7.10
C HIS A 4 -27.72 25.36 6.32
N GLU A 5 -27.94 24.12 6.69
CA GLU A 5 -28.08 22.97 5.82
C GLU A 5 -26.77 22.47 5.20
N TYR A 6 -25.87 21.98 6.06
CA TYR A 6 -25.26 20.71 5.78
C TYR A 6 -26.16 19.60 6.35
N GLU A 7 -27.43 19.62 5.89
CA GLU A 7 -28.27 18.42 6.01
C GLU A 7 -27.62 17.32 5.17
N ASP A 8 -27.02 16.38 5.84
CA ASP A 8 -27.34 14.97 5.86
C ASP A 8 -27.85 14.41 4.52
N TYR A 9 -27.07 14.53 3.45
CA TYR A 9 -27.00 13.44 2.49
C TYR A 9 -26.11 12.33 3.10
N GLU A 10 -26.49 11.85 4.27
CA GLU A 10 -26.34 10.44 4.58
C GLU A 10 -27.28 9.69 3.62
N GLU A 11 -26.91 9.62 2.31
CA GLU A 11 -27.21 8.39 1.62
C GLU A 11 -26.65 7.32 2.51
N THR A 12 -27.51 6.62 3.17
CA THR A 12 -27.35 5.26 3.66
C THR A 12 -26.95 4.42 2.44
N ILE A 13 -25.79 4.75 1.84
CA ILE A 13 -25.00 3.80 1.07
C ILE A 13 -24.92 2.66 2.06
N ASP A 14 -25.35 1.53 1.61
CA ASP A 14 -25.30 0.24 2.27
C ASP A 14 -23.96 0.07 3.00
N GLN A 15 -23.74 0.94 4.04
CA GLN A 15 -22.59 0.90 4.94
C GLN A 15 -22.59 -0.46 5.64
N GLU A 16 -23.76 -1.12 5.74
CA GLU A 16 -23.85 -2.50 6.16
C GLU A 16 -23.22 -3.48 5.17
N LYS A 17 -23.23 -3.18 3.87
CA LYS A 17 -22.56 -4.02 2.85
C LYS A 17 -21.05 -3.88 2.87
N TYR A 18 -20.55 -2.73 3.29
CA TYR A 18 -19.12 -2.40 3.42
C TYR A 18 -18.71 -2.09 4.87
N SER A 19 -19.65 -2.01 5.82
CA SER A 19 -19.30 -2.07 7.22
C SER A 19 -18.77 -3.48 7.42
N LEU A 20 -17.50 -3.56 7.41
CA LEU A 20 -16.78 -4.71 7.89
C LEU A 20 -17.38 -5.01 9.24
N ARG A 21 -18.19 -6.05 9.33
CA ARG A 21 -18.46 -6.72 10.62
C ARG A 21 -17.11 -7.26 11.05
N GLU A 22 -16.29 -6.36 11.57
CA GLU A 22 -14.88 -6.59 11.91
C GLU A 22 -14.72 -7.60 13.02
N THR A 23 -15.83 -8.12 13.59
CA THR A 23 -15.70 -8.51 14.98
C THR A 23 -15.97 -9.98 15.30
N GLU A 24 -16.66 -10.76 14.49
CA GLU A 24 -17.07 -12.07 15.01
C GLU A 24 -16.28 -13.28 14.52
N ASP A 25 -15.71 -13.26 13.31
CA ASP A 25 -15.01 -14.43 12.75
C ASP A 25 -13.51 -14.24 12.50
N TYR A 26 -13.03 -13.01 12.63
CA TYR A 26 -11.73 -12.64 12.12
C TYR A 26 -10.55 -13.21 12.94
N GLY A 27 -10.62 -13.17 14.28
CA GLY A 27 -9.56 -13.60 15.18
C GLY A 27 -9.49 -15.13 15.35
N LYS A 28 -10.60 -15.83 15.30
CA LYS A 28 -10.69 -17.26 15.66
C LYS A 28 -10.13 -18.25 14.63
N SER A 29 -9.52 -17.78 13.56
CA SER A 29 -9.06 -18.64 12.47
C SER A 29 -7.61 -18.46 12.08
N LEU A 30 -6.93 -17.46 12.62
CA LEU A 30 -5.51 -17.27 12.45
C LEU A 30 -4.73 -18.28 13.34
N PRO A 31 -3.44 -18.49 13.12
CA PRO A 31 -2.62 -19.26 14.04
C PRO A 31 -2.71 -18.70 15.46
N ALA A 32 -2.78 -19.57 16.48
CA ALA A 32 -3.01 -19.17 17.87
C ALA A 32 -2.03 -18.07 18.36
N VAL A 33 -0.77 -18.14 17.97
CA VAL A 33 0.23 -17.12 18.32
C VAL A 33 -0.09 -15.75 17.70
N VAL A 34 -0.72 -15.73 16.53
CA VAL A 34 -1.17 -14.49 15.86
C VAL A 34 -2.40 -13.94 16.57
N GLU A 35 -3.36 -14.82 16.93
CA GLU A 35 -4.56 -14.43 17.67
C GLU A 35 -4.21 -13.81 19.01
N GLU A 36 -3.33 -14.44 19.79
CA GLU A 36 -2.85 -13.92 21.07
C GLU A 36 -2.19 -12.54 20.91
N PHE A 37 -1.37 -12.35 19.86
CA PHE A 37 -0.77 -11.06 19.57
C PHE A 37 -1.84 -10.00 19.23
N VAL A 38 -2.80 -10.36 18.37
CA VAL A 38 -3.88 -9.46 17.96
C VAL A 38 -4.75 -9.07 19.17
N GLU A 39 -5.12 -10.03 20.02
CA GLU A 39 -5.90 -9.76 21.24
C GLU A 39 -5.18 -8.78 22.18
N ALA A 40 -3.86 -8.91 22.34
CA ALA A 40 -3.07 -7.97 23.12
C ALA A 40 -3.01 -6.58 22.47
N ALA A 41 -2.79 -6.53 21.15
CA ALA A 41 -2.69 -5.30 20.39
C ALA A 41 -4.00 -4.50 20.36
N VAL A 42 -5.15 -5.16 20.23
CA VAL A 42 -6.45 -4.48 20.15
C VAL A 42 -6.91 -3.91 21.49
N LYS A 43 -6.47 -4.47 22.61
CA LYS A 43 -6.71 -3.91 23.94
C LYS A 43 -6.13 -2.50 24.10
N VAL A 44 -5.08 -2.17 23.36
CA VAL A 44 -4.42 -0.86 23.41
C VAL A 44 -4.73 0.02 22.19
N SER A 45 -5.42 -0.47 21.16
CA SER A 45 -5.53 0.21 19.87
C SER A 45 -6.93 0.33 19.28
N ASN A 46 -7.97 0.46 20.09
CA ASN A 46 -9.34 0.69 19.62
C ASN A 46 -9.82 -0.36 18.58
N ASN A 47 -9.65 -1.64 18.89
CA ASN A 47 -10.12 -2.77 18.05
C ASN A 47 -9.60 -2.77 16.59
N ASN A 48 -8.36 -2.34 16.37
CA ASN A 48 -7.73 -2.37 15.04
C ASN A 48 -7.14 -3.76 14.71
N HIS A 49 -7.98 -4.80 14.60
CA HIS A 49 -7.59 -6.20 14.38
C HIS A 49 -6.76 -6.40 13.11
N ILE A 50 -7.19 -5.82 11.97
CA ILE A 50 -6.49 -5.97 10.68
C ILE A 50 -5.09 -5.41 10.71
N PRO A 51 -4.87 -4.13 11.10
CA PRO A 51 -3.53 -3.58 11.23
C PRO A 51 -2.66 -4.35 12.24
N ALA A 52 -3.25 -4.86 13.34
CA ALA A 52 -2.52 -5.66 14.31
C ALA A 52 -2.02 -6.99 13.70
N SER A 53 -2.89 -7.71 12.98
CA SER A 53 -2.53 -8.94 12.28
C SER A 53 -1.42 -8.71 11.25
N ILE A 54 -1.56 -7.65 10.45
CA ILE A 54 -0.56 -7.30 9.44
C ILE A 54 0.76 -6.90 10.10
N GLY A 55 0.72 -6.20 11.24
CA GLY A 55 1.90 -5.88 12.03
C GLY A 55 2.69 -7.13 12.42
N PHE A 56 2.00 -8.16 12.94
CA PHE A 56 2.61 -9.46 13.23
C PHE A 56 3.29 -10.06 11.99
N PHE A 57 2.55 -10.14 10.87
CA PHE A 57 3.08 -10.74 9.65
C PHE A 57 4.18 -9.90 9.00
N THR A 58 4.17 -8.58 9.15
CA THR A 58 5.25 -7.71 8.68
C THR A 58 6.55 -7.97 9.43
N ILE A 59 6.49 -8.13 10.76
CA ILE A 59 7.65 -8.47 11.59
C ILE A 59 8.15 -9.88 11.23
N LEU A 60 7.25 -10.87 11.24
CA LEU A 60 7.61 -12.26 10.96
C LEU A 60 8.20 -12.42 9.57
N GLY A 61 7.54 -11.84 8.55
CA GLY A 61 8.01 -11.87 7.16
C GLY A 61 9.39 -11.25 6.98
N GLN A 62 9.69 -10.20 7.74
CA GLN A 62 11.01 -9.55 7.73
C GLN A 62 12.11 -10.46 8.28
N VAL A 63 11.87 -11.14 9.39
CA VAL A 63 12.92 -11.96 10.05
C VAL A 63 13.16 -13.29 9.37
N VAL A 64 12.19 -13.80 8.58
CA VAL A 64 12.32 -15.10 7.90
C VAL A 64 12.60 -15.01 6.40
N LYS A 65 12.74 -13.80 5.86
CA LYS A 65 12.92 -13.52 4.42
C LYS A 65 14.11 -14.25 3.76
N ASP A 66 15.17 -14.46 4.52
CA ASP A 66 16.40 -15.07 4.03
C ASP A 66 16.35 -16.61 4.08
N PHE A 67 15.41 -17.16 4.85
CA PHE A 67 15.25 -18.61 5.03
C PHE A 67 14.16 -19.22 4.16
N ILE A 68 13.25 -18.39 3.65
CA ILE A 68 12.10 -18.84 2.87
C ILE A 68 11.96 -18.02 1.61
N HIS A 69 12.11 -18.68 0.47
CA HIS A 69 11.76 -18.12 -0.83
C HIS A 69 10.54 -18.85 -1.40
N ILE A 70 9.63 -18.08 -1.97
CA ILE A 70 8.38 -18.55 -2.53
C ILE A 70 8.55 -18.65 -4.05
N PRO A 71 8.47 -19.83 -4.67
CA PRO A 71 8.54 -19.95 -6.12
C PRO A 71 7.28 -19.32 -6.76
N TYR A 72 7.47 -18.51 -7.77
CA TYR A 72 6.38 -17.86 -8.50
C TYR A 72 6.69 -17.85 -10.01
N GLY A 73 6.23 -18.85 -10.72
CA GLY A 73 6.58 -19.07 -12.13
C GLY A 73 8.08 -19.33 -12.29
N GLN A 74 8.75 -18.47 -13.08
CA GLN A 74 10.22 -18.53 -13.24
C GLN A 74 10.97 -17.68 -12.21
N GLY A 75 10.25 -16.89 -11.41
CA GLY A 75 10.82 -16.01 -10.39
C GLY A 75 10.69 -16.57 -8.98
N ARG A 76 11.19 -15.80 -8.05
CA ARG A 76 11.11 -16.07 -6.61
C ARG A 76 10.63 -14.82 -5.90
N GLU A 77 9.88 -15.00 -4.81
CA GLU A 77 9.44 -13.91 -3.94
C GLU A 77 9.99 -14.17 -2.53
N ASP A 78 10.33 -13.10 -1.82
CA ASP A 78 10.62 -13.18 -0.39
C ASP A 78 9.32 -13.09 0.44
N THR A 79 9.43 -13.22 1.77
CA THR A 79 8.30 -13.22 2.70
C THR A 79 7.94 -11.83 3.22
N ARG A 80 8.64 -10.76 2.83
CA ARG A 80 8.37 -9.41 3.33
C ARG A 80 6.99 -8.93 2.93
N ILE A 81 6.32 -8.26 3.87
CA ILE A 81 5.06 -7.56 3.66
C ILE A 81 5.29 -6.08 3.91
N HIS A 82 4.93 -5.25 2.94
CA HIS A 82 4.90 -3.80 3.09
C HIS A 82 3.45 -3.37 3.29
N PHE A 83 3.22 -2.54 4.27
CA PHE A 83 1.86 -2.17 4.69
C PHE A 83 1.68 -0.66 4.78
N CYS A 84 0.54 -0.17 4.35
CA CYS A 84 0.12 1.21 4.56
C CYS A 84 -1.30 1.26 5.13
N TRP A 85 -1.41 1.77 6.35
CA TRP A 85 -2.66 1.96 7.04
C TRP A 85 -3.17 3.39 6.90
N ILE A 86 -4.29 3.55 6.22
CA ILE A 86 -4.90 4.83 5.89
C ILE A 86 -6.18 4.97 6.68
N GLN A 87 -6.18 5.83 7.69
CA GLN A 87 -7.33 6.05 8.57
C GLN A 87 -7.29 7.46 9.18
N THR A 88 -8.45 8.02 9.51
CA THR A 88 -8.56 9.34 10.15
C THR A 88 -7.78 9.42 11.46
N SER A 89 -7.49 10.65 11.92
CA SER A 89 -6.80 10.88 13.19
C SER A 89 -7.61 10.42 14.41
N GLY A 90 -6.90 10.12 15.51
CA GLY A 90 -7.54 9.74 16.79
C GLY A 90 -8.15 8.34 16.79
N THR A 91 -7.72 7.46 15.90
CA THR A 91 -8.26 6.09 15.76
C THR A 91 -7.32 5.00 16.27
N GLY A 92 -6.30 5.37 17.05
CA GLY A 92 -5.40 4.40 17.69
C GLY A 92 -4.23 3.92 16.84
N LYS A 93 -3.88 4.62 15.74
CA LYS A 93 -2.74 4.23 14.89
C LYS A 93 -1.42 4.24 15.66
N SER A 94 -1.06 5.37 16.23
CA SER A 94 0.19 5.52 16.99
C SER A 94 0.20 4.65 18.26
N THR A 95 -0.96 4.42 18.86
CA THR A 95 -1.11 3.52 20.02
C THR A 95 -0.81 2.07 19.64
N LEU A 96 -1.29 1.61 18.48
CA LEU A 96 -0.95 0.29 17.96
C LEU A 96 0.54 0.17 17.67
N TRP A 97 1.15 1.20 17.08
CA TRP A 97 2.58 1.19 16.83
C TRP A 97 3.40 1.15 18.13
N ASN A 98 2.94 1.81 19.20
CA ASN A 98 3.58 1.75 20.52
C ASN A 98 3.55 0.34 21.14
N PHE A 99 2.76 -0.58 20.59
CA PHE A 99 2.83 -2.01 20.91
C PHE A 99 3.71 -2.78 19.92
N ILE A 100 3.50 -2.61 18.61
CA ILE A 100 4.22 -3.34 17.55
C ILE A 100 5.73 -3.01 17.56
N GLY A 101 6.09 -1.74 17.67
CA GLY A 101 7.48 -1.28 17.66
C GLY A 101 8.34 -1.92 18.76
N PRO A 102 7.95 -1.84 20.04
CA PRO A 102 8.65 -2.50 21.13
C PRO A 102 8.76 -4.02 20.98
N VAL A 103 7.74 -4.72 20.45
CA VAL A 103 7.83 -6.17 20.18
C VAL A 103 8.89 -6.44 19.12
N SER A 104 8.91 -5.67 18.03
CA SER A 104 9.94 -5.82 16.98
C SER A 104 11.34 -5.55 17.51
N ASP A 105 11.52 -4.50 18.32
CA ASP A 105 12.82 -4.16 18.91
C ASP A 105 13.35 -5.25 19.85
N ARG A 106 12.47 -5.84 20.66
CA ARG A 106 12.84 -6.93 21.54
C ARG A 106 13.23 -8.19 20.75
N LEU A 107 12.45 -8.52 19.72
CA LEU A 107 12.76 -9.63 18.81
C LEU A 107 14.10 -9.41 18.12
N PHE A 108 14.34 -8.25 17.55
CA PHE A 108 15.57 -7.92 16.83
C PHE A 108 16.80 -7.97 17.75
N LYS A 109 16.68 -7.48 18.99
CA LYS A 109 17.74 -7.63 19.99
C LYS A 109 18.08 -9.09 20.26
N LYS A 110 17.07 -9.97 20.40
CA LYS A 110 17.28 -11.42 20.59
C LYS A 110 17.95 -12.07 19.39
N ILE A 111 17.50 -11.76 18.17
CA ILE A 111 18.10 -12.28 16.94
C ILE A 111 19.55 -11.80 16.79
N ASN A 112 19.80 -10.52 16.99
CA ASN A 112 21.15 -9.94 16.89
C ASN A 112 22.13 -10.48 17.95
N ALA A 113 21.62 -10.90 19.11
CA ALA A 113 22.42 -11.51 20.18
C ALA A 113 22.68 -13.00 19.95
N ASN A 114 21.90 -13.67 19.11
CA ASN A 114 22.02 -15.10 18.84
C ASN A 114 23.29 -15.40 18.02
N PRO A 115 24.27 -16.18 18.53
CA PRO A 115 25.48 -16.51 17.79
C PRO A 115 25.21 -17.24 16.47
N ALA A 116 24.14 -18.04 16.40
CA ALA A 116 23.74 -18.76 15.20
C ALA A 116 23.22 -17.82 14.10
N SER A 117 22.68 -16.63 14.44
CA SER A 117 22.25 -15.64 13.45
C SER A 117 23.42 -14.91 12.78
N LYS A 118 24.64 -15.01 13.32
CA LYS A 118 25.86 -14.49 12.66
C LYS A 118 26.25 -15.30 11.42
N ALA A 119 25.69 -16.48 11.24
CA ALA A 119 25.90 -17.35 10.09
C ALA A 119 24.93 -17.10 8.93
N HIS A 120 24.29 -15.94 8.84
CA HIS A 120 23.61 -15.54 7.60
C HIS A 120 24.68 -15.52 6.50
N PRO A 121 24.59 -16.38 5.48
CA PRO A 121 25.52 -16.29 4.37
C PRO A 121 25.41 -14.88 3.81
N PRO A 122 26.55 -14.24 3.49
CA PRO A 122 26.48 -12.99 2.77
C PRO A 122 25.68 -13.24 1.50
N LEU A 123 24.59 -12.54 1.32
CA LEU A 123 23.74 -12.64 0.11
C LEU A 123 24.52 -12.34 -1.18
N TYR A 124 25.80 -11.93 -1.06
CA TYR A 124 26.60 -11.44 -2.15
C TYR A 124 28.03 -11.92 -2.08
N THR A 125 28.35 -12.86 -2.94
CA THR A 125 29.68 -13.02 -3.48
C THR A 125 29.71 -12.31 -4.83
N ASN A 126 30.06 -11.03 -4.84
CA ASN A 126 30.53 -10.41 -6.08
C ASN A 126 31.91 -10.97 -6.38
N SER A 127 32.02 -11.68 -7.48
CA SER A 127 33.27 -12.26 -8.00
C SER A 127 34.21 -11.23 -8.65
N SER A 128 34.11 -9.96 -8.31
CA SER A 128 35.09 -8.95 -8.71
C SER A 128 36.02 -8.60 -7.53
N GLU A 129 37.24 -8.95 -7.71
CA GLU A 129 38.34 -9.07 -6.71
C GLU A 129 38.79 -7.79 -6.01
N GLU A 130 38.05 -6.69 -5.93
CA GLU A 130 38.61 -5.45 -5.42
C GLU A 130 37.82 -4.66 -4.38
N THR A 131 36.76 -5.19 -3.81
CA THR A 131 36.20 -4.60 -2.59
C THR A 131 35.65 -5.68 -1.69
N VAL A 132 36.48 -6.19 -0.79
CA VAL A 132 36.02 -6.77 0.47
C VAL A 132 35.43 -5.60 1.25
N LEU A 133 34.18 -5.23 0.94
CA LEU A 133 33.34 -4.55 1.90
C LEU A 133 33.28 -5.48 3.09
N ASP A 134 33.84 -5.06 4.23
CA ASP A 134 33.57 -5.67 5.52
C ASP A 134 32.05 -5.74 5.66
N ILE A 135 31.49 -6.87 5.25
CA ILE A 135 30.06 -7.13 5.36
C ILE A 135 29.83 -7.35 6.85
N MET A 136 29.66 -6.25 7.57
CA MET A 136 29.19 -6.30 8.95
C MET A 136 27.91 -7.12 8.93
N PRO A 137 27.76 -8.10 9.83
CA PRO A 137 26.52 -8.85 9.95
C PRO A 137 25.39 -7.84 10.08
N ARG A 138 24.46 -7.86 9.10
CA ARG A 138 23.39 -6.84 9.01
C ARG A 138 22.46 -7.02 10.19
N LYS A 139 22.64 -6.15 11.18
CA LYS A 139 21.80 -6.13 12.36
C LYS A 139 20.39 -5.72 12.00
N PHE A 140 19.43 -6.45 12.54
CA PHE A 140 18.05 -6.03 12.51
C PHE A 140 17.85 -4.81 13.40
N ASP A 141 17.16 -3.82 12.89
CA ASP A 141 16.74 -2.64 13.65
C ASP A 141 15.37 -2.12 13.21
N THR A 142 14.77 -1.28 14.02
CA THR A 142 13.57 -0.54 13.69
C THR A 142 13.91 0.94 13.70
N PHE A 143 13.52 1.68 12.67
CA PHE A 143 13.64 3.12 12.69
C PHE A 143 12.34 3.80 12.29
N GLY A 144 12.08 4.99 12.84
CA GLY A 144 10.95 5.84 12.50
C GLY A 144 11.36 6.97 11.57
N LEU A 145 10.49 7.28 10.62
CA LEU A 145 10.60 8.45 9.75
C LEU A 145 9.31 9.28 9.85
N THR A 146 9.47 10.59 9.98
CA THR A 146 8.38 11.57 9.86
C THR A 146 8.61 12.48 8.68
N ASP A 147 9.83 13.01 8.54
CA ASP A 147 10.24 13.86 7.41
C ASP A 147 11.65 13.48 6.97
N TYR A 148 11.97 13.68 5.68
CA TYR A 148 13.28 13.33 5.14
C TYR A 148 13.59 14.04 3.82
N THR A 149 14.87 14.08 3.51
CA THR A 149 15.38 14.37 2.16
C THR A 149 15.88 13.09 1.49
N ASP A 150 16.04 13.09 0.17
CA ASP A 150 16.63 11.96 -0.55
C ASP A 150 17.98 11.54 0.03
N ALA A 151 18.79 12.50 0.49
CA ALA A 151 20.08 12.23 1.11
C ALA A 151 19.96 11.50 2.46
N VAL A 152 18.94 11.80 3.25
CA VAL A 152 18.67 11.07 4.50
C VAL A 152 18.22 9.65 4.23
N LEU A 153 17.44 9.41 3.17
CA LEU A 153 16.97 8.07 2.82
C LEU A 153 18.10 7.14 2.40
N ILE A 154 18.94 7.58 1.49
CA ILE A 154 19.96 6.71 0.85
C ILE A 154 21.38 7.01 1.30
N GLY A 155 21.58 8.07 2.10
CA GLY A 155 22.89 8.48 2.59
C GLY A 155 23.70 9.33 1.59
N GLY A 156 24.97 9.47 1.87
CA GLY A 156 25.90 10.29 1.10
C GLY A 156 27.34 10.09 1.53
N TYR A 157 28.20 10.99 1.05
CA TYR A 157 29.57 11.09 1.50
C TYR A 157 29.79 12.45 2.14
N THR A 158 30.65 12.50 3.17
CA THR A 158 31.19 13.73 3.75
C THR A 158 32.70 13.70 3.63
N GLU A 159 33.33 14.84 3.39
CA GLU A 159 34.79 14.97 3.51
C GLU A 159 35.16 15.09 4.99
N GLU A 160 35.94 14.14 5.48
CA GLU A 160 36.55 14.24 6.79
C GLU A 160 37.98 14.76 6.63
N ARG A 161 38.25 15.87 7.29
CA ARG A 161 39.60 16.47 7.34
C ARG A 161 40.36 15.88 8.51
N THR A 162 41.34 15.04 8.22
CA THR A 162 42.27 14.54 9.23
C THR A 162 43.49 15.44 9.27
N GLU A 163 43.67 16.15 10.36
CA GLU A 163 44.91 16.95 10.61
C GLU A 163 45.95 16.01 11.22
N VAL A 164 47.04 15.81 10.48
CA VAL A 164 48.23 15.15 10.98
C VAL A 164 49.25 16.25 11.29
N GLU A 165 49.78 16.27 12.54
CA GLU A 165 50.69 17.29 12.98
C GLU A 165 51.95 17.31 12.10
N GLY A 166 52.20 18.43 11.41
CA GLY A 166 53.36 18.62 10.51
C GLY A 166 53.14 18.21 9.05
N GLU A 167 51.98 17.69 8.70
CA GLU A 167 51.63 17.31 7.30
C GLU A 167 50.45 18.12 6.75
N LYS A 168 50.33 18.14 5.41
CA LYS A 168 49.14 18.73 4.79
C LYS A 168 47.89 17.90 5.17
N PRO A 169 46.77 18.57 5.53
CA PRO A 169 45.55 17.86 5.89
C PRO A 169 45.15 16.87 4.79
N VAL A 170 44.90 15.64 5.19
CA VAL A 170 44.38 14.58 4.30
C VAL A 170 42.86 14.63 4.34
N PHE A 171 42.25 14.75 3.18
CA PHE A 171 40.80 14.67 3.05
C PHE A 171 40.41 13.24 2.67
N ALA A 172 39.68 12.60 3.54
CA ALA A 172 39.10 11.29 3.29
C ALA A 172 37.55 11.40 3.12
N ASP A 173 37.04 10.75 2.09
CA ASP A 173 35.59 10.68 1.89
C ASP A 173 35.03 9.64 2.86
N GLN A 174 34.27 10.07 3.86
CA GLN A 174 33.57 9.19 4.76
C GLN A 174 32.14 8.93 4.24
N ARG A 175 31.76 7.67 4.12
CA ARG A 175 30.39 7.28 3.76
C ARG A 175 29.46 7.39 4.96
N ASN A 176 28.34 8.12 4.78
CA ASN A 176 27.25 8.17 5.74
C ASN A 176 26.11 7.29 5.23
N PRO A 177 25.75 6.19 5.92
CA PRO A 177 24.68 5.31 5.50
C PRO A 177 23.33 6.02 5.53
N GLY A 178 22.46 5.71 4.58
CA GLY A 178 21.09 6.21 4.56
C GLY A 178 20.18 5.46 5.55
N LYS A 179 19.04 6.07 5.87
CA LYS A 179 18.07 5.46 6.79
C LYS A 179 17.41 4.21 6.22
N LEU A 180 17.23 4.09 4.90
CA LEU A 180 16.72 2.88 4.28
C LEU A 180 17.75 1.74 4.26
N GLU A 181 19.02 2.06 4.38
CA GLU A 181 20.08 1.05 4.42
C GLU A 181 19.96 0.18 5.68
N GLY A 182 20.15 -1.12 5.49
CA GLY A 182 20.12 -2.10 6.56
C GLY A 182 18.93 -3.04 6.50
N ASN A 183 18.68 -3.73 7.60
CA ASN A 183 17.73 -4.82 7.73
C ASN A 183 16.74 -4.52 8.87
N GLY A 184 15.48 -4.93 8.76
CA GLY A 184 14.48 -4.73 9.80
C GLY A 184 13.23 -3.98 9.35
N LEU A 185 12.70 -3.09 10.17
CA LEU A 185 11.48 -2.33 9.88
C LEU A 185 11.76 -0.84 9.65
N ALA A 186 11.11 -0.30 8.63
CA ALA A 186 10.96 1.13 8.42
C ALA A 186 9.53 1.54 8.82
N HIS A 187 9.39 2.24 9.92
CA HIS A 187 8.13 2.80 10.35
C HIS A 187 7.97 4.22 9.84
N TRP A 188 6.87 4.48 9.14
CA TRP A 188 6.51 5.80 8.68
C TRP A 188 5.22 6.27 9.34
N ASP A 189 5.34 7.16 10.29
CA ASP A 189 4.20 7.94 10.75
C ASP A 189 3.99 9.13 9.82
N GLU A 190 2.74 9.52 9.61
CA GLU A 190 2.38 10.63 8.70
C GLU A 190 2.97 10.45 7.28
N PHE A 191 2.78 9.26 6.70
CA PHE A 191 3.33 8.88 5.39
C PHE A 191 2.88 9.81 4.24
N GLU A 192 1.84 10.63 4.42
CA GLU A 192 1.42 11.67 3.49
C GLU A 192 2.52 12.71 3.21
N TYR A 193 3.47 12.90 4.13
CA TYR A 193 4.61 13.80 3.95
C TYR A 193 5.80 13.13 3.25
N SER A 194 5.67 11.87 2.85
CA SER A 194 6.76 11.08 2.26
C SER A 194 7.15 11.46 0.83
N GLY A 195 6.79 12.62 0.32
CA GLY A 195 7.07 13.01 -1.07
C GLY A 195 6.33 12.20 -2.14
N ILE A 196 5.65 11.11 -1.74
CA ILE A 196 4.81 10.31 -2.65
C ILE A 196 3.53 11.05 -2.97
N PHE A 197 2.94 11.70 -1.98
CA PHE A 197 1.70 12.46 -2.11
C PHE A 197 1.95 13.92 -2.52
N ASN A 198 3.02 14.51 -2.02
CA ASN A 198 3.39 15.90 -2.31
C ASN A 198 4.85 15.94 -2.77
N GLN A 199 5.08 16.09 -4.07
CA GLN A 199 6.44 16.17 -4.61
C GLN A 199 7.09 17.49 -4.21
N SER A 200 8.09 17.45 -3.33
CA SER A 200 9.04 18.52 -3.15
C SER A 200 10.29 18.28 -4.02
N GLN A 201 11.02 19.32 -4.37
CA GLN A 201 12.27 19.20 -5.16
C GLN A 201 13.31 18.27 -4.51
N HIS A 202 13.24 18.11 -3.18
CA HIS A 202 14.20 17.29 -2.40
C HIS A 202 13.76 15.84 -2.21
N GLN A 203 12.57 15.46 -2.71
CA GLN A 203 11.95 14.14 -2.52
C GLN A 203 11.53 13.48 -3.85
N GLU A 204 11.97 14.01 -4.99
CA GLU A 204 11.58 13.52 -6.32
C GLU A 204 11.93 12.05 -6.56
N LYS A 205 13.03 11.59 -5.97
CA LYS A 205 13.55 10.23 -6.16
C LYS A 205 13.04 9.24 -5.12
N ALA A 206 12.35 9.68 -4.08
CA ALA A 206 11.82 8.81 -3.03
C ALA A 206 10.97 7.66 -3.59
N ILE A 207 10.14 7.95 -4.60
CA ILE A 207 9.30 6.95 -5.27
C ILE A 207 10.14 5.84 -5.90
N VAL A 208 11.26 6.19 -6.53
CA VAL A 208 12.17 5.23 -7.18
C VAL A 208 12.84 4.35 -6.12
N TYR A 209 13.33 4.96 -5.04
CA TYR A 209 13.98 4.23 -3.96
C TYR A 209 13.02 3.28 -3.25
N LEU A 210 11.81 3.74 -2.93
CA LEU A 210 10.80 2.90 -2.30
C LEU A 210 10.31 1.78 -3.23
N ASN A 211 10.15 2.05 -4.52
CA ASN A 211 9.85 1.00 -5.49
C ASN A 211 10.93 -0.09 -5.52
N THR A 212 12.20 0.31 -5.46
CA THR A 212 13.32 -0.64 -5.43
C THR A 212 13.33 -1.43 -4.12
N LEU A 213 13.19 -0.74 -2.97
CA LEU A 213 13.12 -1.37 -1.64
C LEU A 213 12.01 -2.43 -1.54
N MET A 214 10.85 -2.17 -2.17
CA MET A 214 9.67 -3.04 -2.09
C MET A 214 9.65 -4.18 -3.11
N ASN A 215 10.63 -4.26 -4.00
CA ASN A 215 10.78 -5.44 -4.86
C ASN A 215 11.25 -6.65 -4.05
N SER A 216 10.98 -7.85 -4.56
CA SER A 216 11.46 -9.08 -3.91
C SER A 216 12.97 -9.14 -3.86
N LEU A 217 13.50 -9.57 -2.72
CA LEU A 217 14.94 -9.82 -2.53
C LEU A 217 15.36 -11.25 -2.87
N ALA A 218 14.41 -12.13 -3.18
CA ALA A 218 14.65 -13.54 -3.38
C ALA A 218 15.58 -13.80 -4.57
N GLY A 219 16.84 -14.04 -4.30
CA GLY A 219 17.87 -14.38 -5.30
C GLY A 219 18.53 -13.18 -5.98
N GLU A 220 18.24 -11.95 -5.54
CA GLU A 220 18.81 -10.73 -6.09
C GLU A 220 19.27 -9.75 -5.01
N SER A 221 20.33 -9.00 -5.33
CA SER A 221 20.75 -7.84 -4.52
C SER A 221 20.03 -6.60 -4.95
N TRP A 222 19.33 -5.96 -4.03
CA TRP A 222 18.81 -4.64 -4.31
C TRP A 222 19.79 -3.58 -3.84
N VAL A 223 20.53 -3.07 -4.81
CA VAL A 223 21.44 -1.96 -4.61
C VAL A 223 20.82 -0.74 -5.26
N ILE A 224 20.58 0.28 -4.46
CA ILE A 224 20.24 1.60 -5.00
C ILE A 224 21.56 2.27 -5.32
N SER A 225 21.87 2.38 -6.63
CA SER A 225 23.06 3.06 -7.10
C SER A 225 22.74 4.52 -7.40
N LYS A 226 23.49 5.44 -6.82
CA LYS A 226 23.41 6.88 -7.08
C LYS A 226 24.78 7.43 -7.45
N ALA A 227 24.91 7.98 -8.66
CA ALA A 227 26.08 8.77 -9.02
C ALA A 227 26.01 10.15 -8.38
N LEU A 228 26.99 10.51 -7.58
CA LEU A 228 27.07 11.80 -6.91
C LEU A 228 28.04 12.72 -7.68
N MET A 229 27.49 13.68 -8.43
CA MET A 229 28.30 14.63 -9.22
C MET A 229 29.25 15.46 -8.34
N SER A 230 28.87 15.77 -7.10
CA SER A 230 29.67 16.51 -6.12
C SER A 230 30.93 15.74 -5.66
N TYR A 231 30.98 14.42 -5.85
CA TYR A 231 32.07 13.56 -5.39
C TYR A 231 32.74 12.82 -6.55
N LYS A 232 33.12 13.54 -7.60
CA LYS A 232 33.88 12.99 -8.75
C LYS A 232 33.20 11.77 -9.38
N ASN A 233 31.88 11.79 -9.49
CA ASN A 233 31.06 10.69 -10.05
C ASN A 233 31.17 9.35 -9.30
N LYS A 234 31.53 9.36 -8.02
CA LYS A 234 31.46 8.14 -7.20
C LYS A 234 30.06 7.59 -7.18
N THR A 235 29.92 6.31 -7.44
CA THR A 235 28.66 5.59 -7.28
C THR A 235 28.51 5.19 -5.82
N MET A 236 27.40 5.57 -5.22
CA MET A 236 27.04 5.12 -3.89
C MET A 236 26.07 3.95 -4.00
N GLU A 237 26.35 2.87 -3.31
CA GLU A 237 25.50 1.71 -3.20
C GLU A 237 24.86 1.67 -1.81
N CYS A 238 23.53 1.53 -1.80
CA CYS A 238 22.73 1.45 -0.59
C CYS A 238 21.98 0.13 -0.57
N PHE A 239 22.27 -0.72 0.41
CA PHE A 239 21.65 -2.03 0.56
C PHE A 239 20.40 -1.92 1.42
N CYS A 240 19.23 -2.12 0.82
CA CYS A 240 17.94 -1.93 1.47
C CYS A 240 17.19 -3.27 1.58
N GLU A 241 17.01 -3.74 2.82
CA GLU A 241 16.33 -5.01 3.09
C GLU A 241 15.17 -4.87 4.09
N ARG A 242 14.56 -3.71 4.17
CA ARG A 242 13.55 -3.40 5.18
C ARG A 242 12.14 -3.70 4.69
N SER A 243 11.26 -4.13 5.59
CA SER A 243 9.82 -4.00 5.41
C SER A 243 9.35 -2.61 5.82
N VAL A 244 8.33 -2.11 5.15
CA VAL A 244 7.73 -0.81 5.45
C VAL A 244 6.41 -1.00 6.17
N PHE A 245 6.26 -0.33 7.31
CA PHE A 245 5.00 -0.18 8.03
C PHE A 245 4.65 1.31 8.07
N ALA A 246 3.75 1.73 7.21
CA ALA A 246 3.38 3.12 7.05
C ALA A 246 1.98 3.40 7.60
N MET A 247 1.81 4.57 8.19
CA MET A 247 0.52 5.07 8.66
C MET A 247 0.29 6.47 8.11
N THR A 248 -0.95 6.77 7.70
CA THR A 248 -1.28 8.08 7.16
C THR A 248 -2.75 8.42 7.39
N TYR A 249 -3.08 9.70 7.19
CA TYR A 249 -4.45 10.14 6.97
C TYR A 249 -4.83 9.91 5.51
N PRO A 250 -6.13 9.87 5.17
CA PRO A 250 -6.54 9.86 3.78
C PRO A 250 -6.27 11.26 3.16
N PRO A 251 -5.17 11.45 2.43
CA PRO A 251 -4.88 12.71 1.79
C PRO A 251 -5.84 12.97 0.62
N HIS A 252 -6.03 14.24 0.26
CA HIS A 252 -6.98 14.64 -0.78
C HIS A 252 -6.69 14.05 -2.17
N ASN A 253 -5.43 13.76 -2.47
CA ASN A 253 -4.97 13.17 -3.73
C ASN A 253 -4.74 11.65 -3.63
N LEU A 254 -5.23 10.99 -2.58
CA LEU A 254 -5.00 9.56 -2.32
C LEU A 254 -5.31 8.69 -3.54
N ASN A 255 -6.44 8.93 -4.19
CA ASN A 255 -6.85 8.12 -5.35
C ASN A 255 -5.87 8.22 -6.51
N GLU A 256 -5.40 9.44 -6.80
CA GLU A 256 -4.41 9.67 -7.86
C GLU A 256 -3.11 8.95 -7.54
N VAL A 257 -2.65 9.05 -6.29
CA VAL A 257 -1.41 8.41 -5.84
C VAL A 257 -1.53 6.89 -5.86
N ILE A 258 -2.64 6.32 -5.38
CA ILE A 258 -2.90 4.87 -5.42
C ILE A 258 -2.86 4.37 -6.87
N THR A 259 -3.47 5.10 -7.79
CA THR A 259 -3.61 4.64 -9.18
C THR A 259 -2.37 4.91 -10.04
N SER A 260 -1.63 5.97 -9.77
CA SER A 260 -0.50 6.42 -10.61
C SER A 260 0.88 6.00 -10.09
N LYS A 261 1.03 5.74 -8.78
CA LYS A 261 2.34 5.48 -8.16
C LYS A 261 2.54 4.01 -7.86
N GLY A 262 3.51 3.39 -8.50
CA GLY A 262 3.83 1.97 -8.32
C GLY A 262 4.19 1.57 -6.87
N VAL A 263 4.62 2.50 -6.03
CA VAL A 263 4.87 2.29 -4.59
C VAL A 263 3.62 1.79 -3.88
N MET A 264 2.50 2.50 -4.04
CA MET A 264 1.24 2.15 -3.37
C MET A 264 0.72 0.78 -3.81
N GLN A 265 0.94 0.43 -5.07
CA GLN A 265 0.56 -0.90 -5.58
C GLN A 265 1.40 -2.04 -5.00
N ARG A 266 2.60 -1.77 -4.47
CA ARG A 266 3.49 -2.76 -3.81
C ARG A 266 3.21 -2.94 -2.33
N MET A 267 2.38 -2.08 -1.76
CA MET A 267 1.96 -2.15 -0.35
C MET A 267 0.61 -2.84 -0.24
N LEU A 268 0.41 -3.57 0.85
CA LEU A 268 -0.91 -3.97 1.29
C LEU A 268 -1.57 -2.73 1.89
N LEU A 269 -2.64 -2.25 1.27
CA LEU A 269 -3.33 -1.04 1.68
C LEU A 269 -4.57 -1.39 2.50
N TYR A 270 -4.71 -0.80 3.67
CA TYR A 270 -5.93 -0.85 4.45
C TYR A 270 -6.48 0.55 4.65
N VAL A 271 -7.63 0.83 4.03
CA VAL A 271 -8.28 2.16 4.05
C VAL A 271 -9.53 2.07 4.90
N LYS A 272 -9.46 2.52 6.16
CA LYS A 272 -10.60 2.51 7.08
C LYS A 272 -11.26 3.87 7.17
N GLN A 273 -12.53 3.91 6.83
CA GLN A 273 -13.39 5.05 7.12
C GLN A 273 -14.09 4.82 8.45
N THR A 274 -13.83 5.68 9.42
CA THR A 274 -14.49 5.59 10.72
C THR A 274 -15.73 6.50 10.69
N PRO A 275 -16.95 5.98 10.87
CA PRO A 275 -18.16 6.78 10.91
C PRO A 275 -18.08 7.90 11.97
N LYS A 276 -18.66 9.07 11.70
CA LYS A 276 -18.65 10.22 12.62
C LYS A 276 -19.15 9.85 14.02
N LYS A 277 -20.21 9.04 14.11
CA LYS A 277 -20.76 8.56 15.38
C LYS A 277 -19.73 7.74 16.16
N THR A 278 -19.02 6.83 15.48
CA THR A 278 -17.95 6.04 16.11
C THR A 278 -16.81 6.93 16.57
N GLN A 279 -16.38 7.91 15.76
CA GLN A 279 -15.36 8.88 16.16
C GLN A 279 -15.80 9.70 17.38
N HIS A 280 -17.08 10.09 17.43
CA HIS A 280 -17.62 10.81 18.57
C HIS A 280 -17.58 9.96 19.83
N ASN A 281 -18.03 8.70 19.76
CA ASN A 281 -17.99 7.78 20.89
C ASN A 281 -16.56 7.54 21.38
N MET A 282 -15.61 7.33 20.48
CA MET A 282 -14.19 7.18 20.82
C MET A 282 -13.64 8.42 21.55
N ARG A 283 -14.06 9.62 21.15
CA ARG A 283 -13.66 10.86 21.83
C ARG A 283 -14.28 10.99 23.22
N LEU A 284 -15.54 10.59 23.38
CA LEU A 284 -16.19 10.55 24.69
C LEU A 284 -15.46 9.58 25.62
N GLU A 285 -15.16 8.38 25.15
CA GLU A 285 -14.39 7.39 25.90
C GLU A 285 -13.00 7.92 26.28
N GLN A 286 -12.32 8.61 25.39
CA GLN A 286 -11.05 9.29 25.71
C GLN A 286 -11.21 10.36 26.81
N CYS A 287 -12.33 11.10 26.81
CA CYS A 287 -12.61 12.07 27.86
C CYS A 287 -12.89 11.38 29.22
N GLU A 288 -13.59 10.25 29.22
CA GLU A 288 -13.87 9.47 30.42
C GLU A 288 -12.60 8.84 31.02
N LEU A 289 -11.63 8.48 30.16
CA LEU A 289 -10.35 7.91 30.56
C LEU A 289 -9.29 8.96 30.91
N ALA A 290 -9.56 10.24 30.67
CA ALA A 290 -8.61 11.32 30.94
C ALA A 290 -8.31 11.41 32.44
N GLY A 291 -7.04 11.30 32.80
CA GLY A 291 -6.56 11.31 34.19
C GLY A 291 -6.62 9.93 34.88
N ILE A 292 -7.12 8.90 34.23
CA ILE A 292 -7.10 7.52 34.72
C ILE A 292 -5.85 6.83 34.19
N VAL A 293 -4.98 6.40 35.10
CA VAL A 293 -3.84 5.55 34.74
C VAL A 293 -4.35 4.11 34.59
N GLN A 294 -4.49 3.67 33.36
CA GLN A 294 -4.71 2.25 33.07
C GLN A 294 -3.37 1.55 32.99
N GLU A 295 -3.06 0.76 34.00
CA GLU A 295 -1.95 -0.20 33.93
C GLU A 295 -2.39 -1.39 33.05
N VAL A 296 -2.29 -1.23 31.72
CA VAL A 296 -2.45 -2.34 30.80
C VAL A 296 -1.09 -3.03 30.68
N GLU A 297 -0.98 -4.21 31.26
CA GLU A 297 0.20 -5.06 31.06
C GLU A 297 0.34 -5.35 29.56
N GLN A 298 1.43 -4.84 28.98
CA GLN A 298 1.75 -5.12 27.58
C GLN A 298 2.71 -6.31 27.55
N PRO A 299 2.27 -7.50 27.12
CA PRO A 299 3.10 -8.70 27.12
C PRO A 299 4.13 -8.71 25.95
N ILE A 300 4.89 -7.62 25.85
CA ILE A 300 5.86 -7.39 24.75
C ILE A 300 6.88 -8.53 24.67
N ASP A 301 7.47 -8.89 25.83
CA ASP A 301 8.48 -9.94 25.87
C ASP A 301 7.90 -11.31 25.49
N LYS A 302 6.67 -11.64 25.94
CA LYS A 302 5.97 -12.87 25.57
C LYS A 302 5.83 -13.01 24.03
N HIS A 303 5.40 -11.94 23.36
CA HIS A 303 5.20 -11.97 21.91
C HIS A 303 6.52 -11.97 21.14
N ALA A 304 7.53 -11.24 21.61
CA ALA A 304 8.87 -11.29 21.05
C ALA A 304 9.49 -12.69 21.19
N ASP A 305 9.28 -13.36 22.33
CA ASP A 305 9.74 -14.74 22.56
C ASP A 305 9.04 -15.75 21.65
N ALA A 306 7.74 -15.61 21.49
CA ALA A 306 6.98 -16.47 20.59
C ALA A 306 7.47 -16.34 19.13
N MET A 307 7.71 -15.13 18.65
CA MET A 307 8.26 -14.89 17.31
C MET A 307 9.72 -15.38 17.20
N PHE A 308 10.53 -15.21 18.24
CA PHE A 308 11.90 -15.71 18.27
C PHE A 308 11.96 -17.24 18.20
N ASN A 309 11.03 -17.92 18.86
CA ASN A 309 10.90 -19.37 18.77
C ASN A 309 10.58 -19.83 17.34
N ILE A 310 9.62 -19.13 16.67
CA ILE A 310 9.29 -19.41 15.26
C ILE A 310 10.54 -19.19 14.39
N TYR A 311 11.25 -18.09 14.56
CA TYR A 311 12.48 -17.78 13.84
C TYR A 311 13.52 -18.90 14.00
N THR A 312 13.75 -19.39 15.24
CA THR A 312 14.72 -20.45 15.53
C THR A 312 14.36 -21.75 14.84
N VAL A 313 13.08 -22.16 14.90
CA VAL A 313 12.60 -23.39 14.24
C VAL A 313 12.76 -23.32 12.72
N ILE A 314 12.50 -22.15 12.12
CA ILE A 314 12.70 -21.96 10.68
C ILE A 314 14.18 -22.00 10.31
N GLN A 315 15.06 -21.40 11.11
CA GLN A 315 16.51 -21.45 10.91
C GLN A 315 17.04 -22.86 10.99
N GLU A 316 16.60 -23.66 11.98
CA GLU A 316 16.94 -25.07 12.08
C GLU A 316 16.50 -25.83 10.84
N ARG A 317 15.26 -25.63 10.39
CA ARG A 317 14.72 -26.25 9.18
C ARG A 317 15.51 -25.87 7.92
N PHE A 318 15.85 -24.61 7.77
CA PHE A 318 16.68 -24.12 6.67
C PHE A 318 18.03 -24.84 6.62
N ASN A 319 18.68 -25.01 7.78
CA ASN A 319 19.95 -25.77 7.89
C ASN A 319 19.78 -27.24 7.53
N GLU A 320 18.69 -27.90 7.98
CA GLU A 320 18.38 -29.29 7.65
C GLU A 320 18.21 -29.55 6.15
N VAL A 321 17.70 -28.58 5.40
CA VAL A 321 17.53 -28.68 3.94
C VAL A 321 18.74 -28.19 3.14
N GLY A 322 19.90 -28.06 3.82
CA GLY A 322 21.17 -27.70 3.21
C GLY A 322 21.29 -26.22 2.87
N GLY A 323 20.57 -25.35 3.58
CA GLY A 323 20.62 -23.90 3.33
C GLY A 323 19.88 -23.45 2.06
N ASP A 324 18.94 -24.24 1.57
CA ASP A 324 18.15 -23.89 0.38
C ASP A 324 16.81 -23.27 0.79
N PRO A 325 16.61 -21.95 0.61
CA PRO A 325 15.40 -21.26 1.02
C PRO A 325 14.14 -21.70 0.25
N LEU A 326 14.29 -22.35 -0.91
CA LEU A 326 13.17 -22.92 -1.66
C LEU A 326 12.66 -24.25 -1.10
N LYS A 327 13.45 -24.90 -0.25
CA LYS A 327 13.12 -26.19 0.35
C LYS A 327 12.69 -26.10 1.80
N THR A 328 12.78 -24.93 2.42
CA THR A 328 12.38 -24.72 3.82
C THR A 328 10.91 -24.98 4.05
N VAL A 329 10.06 -24.59 3.10
CA VAL A 329 8.63 -24.90 3.08
C VAL A 329 8.29 -25.75 1.87
N THR A 330 7.19 -26.51 1.96
CA THR A 330 6.63 -27.28 0.85
C THR A 330 5.15 -26.94 0.69
N TYR A 331 4.59 -27.24 -0.47
CA TYR A 331 3.21 -26.86 -0.79
C TYR A 331 2.33 -28.11 -0.91
N GLY A 332 1.23 -28.13 -0.18
CA GLY A 332 0.25 -29.20 -0.21
C GLY A 332 -0.62 -29.19 -1.47
N PRO A 333 -1.32 -30.29 -1.77
CA PRO A 333 -2.07 -30.44 -3.02
C PRO A 333 -3.20 -29.42 -3.22
N ASN A 334 -3.79 -28.92 -2.14
CA ASN A 334 -4.91 -27.97 -2.19
C ASN A 334 -4.47 -26.48 -2.20
N PHE A 335 -3.18 -26.19 -2.10
CA PHE A 335 -2.66 -24.83 -2.04
C PHE A 335 -3.06 -24.01 -3.26
N ASN A 336 -2.76 -24.50 -4.47
CA ASN A 336 -3.06 -23.78 -5.72
C ASN A 336 -4.57 -23.65 -5.97
N ALA A 337 -5.37 -24.65 -5.57
CA ALA A 337 -6.82 -24.58 -5.69
C ALA A 337 -7.39 -23.47 -4.80
N ALA A 338 -6.93 -23.35 -3.56
CA ALA A 338 -7.32 -22.31 -2.63
C ALA A 338 -6.89 -20.91 -3.13
N LEU A 339 -5.67 -20.77 -3.67
CA LEU A 339 -5.24 -19.49 -4.27
C LEU A 339 -6.12 -19.07 -5.44
N LYS A 340 -6.49 -20.02 -6.30
CA LYS A 340 -7.41 -19.75 -7.41
C LYS A 340 -8.77 -19.31 -6.91
N LEU A 341 -9.29 -19.96 -5.87
CA LEU A 341 -10.57 -19.59 -5.26
C LEU A 341 -10.52 -18.19 -4.66
N ALA A 342 -9.46 -17.86 -3.91
CA ALA A 342 -9.27 -16.53 -3.33
C ALA A 342 -9.19 -15.44 -4.43
N TYR A 343 -8.55 -15.73 -5.56
CA TYR A 343 -8.57 -14.83 -6.72
C TYR A 343 -10.00 -14.61 -7.24
N LEU A 344 -10.80 -15.67 -7.40
CA LEU A 344 -12.18 -15.55 -7.84
C LEU A 344 -13.03 -14.71 -6.87
N HIS A 345 -12.84 -14.90 -5.56
CA HIS A 345 -13.50 -14.08 -4.54
C HIS A 345 -13.13 -12.60 -4.66
N MET A 346 -11.87 -12.28 -4.99
CA MET A 346 -11.47 -10.89 -5.21
C MET A 346 -12.08 -10.30 -6.48
N GLN A 347 -12.29 -11.12 -7.54
CA GLN A 347 -13.02 -10.68 -8.72
C GLN A 347 -14.50 -10.45 -8.42
N GLU A 348 -15.13 -11.30 -7.61
CA GLU A 348 -16.51 -11.10 -7.13
C GLU A 348 -16.67 -9.79 -6.34
N ASP A 349 -15.66 -9.41 -5.54
CA ASP A 349 -15.68 -8.15 -4.77
C ASP A 349 -15.66 -6.90 -5.68
N LEU A 350 -15.29 -7.03 -6.95
CA LEU A 350 -15.36 -5.96 -7.95
C LEU A 350 -16.72 -5.85 -8.63
N LEU A 351 -17.51 -6.94 -8.64
CA LEU A 351 -18.81 -6.97 -9.32
C LEU A 351 -19.75 -5.90 -8.76
N GLY A 352 -20.38 -5.16 -9.66
CA GLY A 352 -21.30 -4.08 -9.32
C GLY A 352 -20.61 -2.81 -8.82
N THR A 353 -19.29 -2.76 -8.74
CA THR A 353 -18.52 -1.53 -8.53
C THR A 353 -18.20 -0.86 -9.87
N ARG A 354 -17.76 0.39 -9.83
CA ARG A 354 -17.29 1.11 -11.03
C ARG A 354 -15.87 0.73 -11.44
N LEU A 355 -15.22 -0.09 -10.64
CA LEU A 355 -13.88 -0.61 -10.88
C LEU A 355 -13.90 -1.93 -11.66
N GLU A 356 -15.09 -2.51 -11.94
CA GLU A 356 -15.25 -3.79 -12.62
C GLU A 356 -14.53 -3.86 -13.99
N VAL A 357 -14.46 -2.74 -14.69
CA VAL A 357 -13.79 -2.62 -15.99
C VAL A 357 -12.49 -1.80 -15.93
N ASP A 358 -11.95 -1.57 -14.75
CA ASP A 358 -10.78 -0.73 -14.55
C ASP A 358 -9.50 -1.58 -14.50
N VAL A 359 -8.58 -1.32 -15.45
CA VAL A 359 -7.25 -1.96 -15.51
C VAL A 359 -6.45 -1.79 -14.20
N ILE A 360 -6.76 -0.76 -13.41
CA ILE A 360 -6.10 -0.51 -12.13
C ILE A 360 -6.46 -1.61 -11.12
N ALA A 361 -7.73 -2.03 -11.11
CA ALA A 361 -8.18 -3.10 -10.24
C ALA A 361 -7.44 -4.42 -10.53
N ASP A 362 -7.19 -4.73 -11.80
CA ASP A 362 -6.42 -5.92 -12.21
C ASP A 362 -4.99 -5.89 -11.70
N ASN A 363 -4.32 -4.73 -11.78
CA ASN A 363 -2.96 -4.55 -11.28
C ASN A 363 -2.88 -4.76 -9.76
N PHE A 364 -3.87 -4.26 -9.00
CA PHE A 364 -3.96 -4.49 -7.55
C PHE A 364 -4.23 -5.95 -7.24
N THR A 365 -5.18 -6.58 -7.93
CA THR A 365 -5.52 -7.98 -7.71
C THR A 365 -4.31 -8.90 -7.87
N THR A 366 -3.53 -8.72 -8.94
CA THR A 366 -2.31 -9.50 -9.18
C THR A 366 -1.32 -9.38 -8.02
N ARG A 367 -1.13 -8.17 -7.48
CA ARG A 367 -0.22 -7.95 -6.36
C ARG A 367 -0.77 -8.47 -5.03
N MET A 368 -2.08 -8.37 -4.84
CA MET A 368 -2.75 -8.96 -3.66
C MET A 368 -2.58 -10.47 -3.61
N ILE A 369 -2.62 -11.16 -4.76
CA ILE A 369 -2.35 -12.61 -4.83
C ILE A 369 -0.93 -12.94 -4.38
N LYS A 370 0.07 -12.14 -4.77
CA LYS A 370 1.45 -12.32 -4.28
C LYS A 370 1.53 -12.12 -2.76
N THR A 371 0.88 -11.09 -2.23
CA THR A 371 0.83 -10.82 -0.79
C THR A 371 0.08 -11.93 -0.04
N LEU A 372 -1.01 -12.41 -0.60
CA LEU A 372 -1.76 -13.56 -0.09
C LEU A 372 -0.88 -14.81 0.01
N THR A 373 -0.10 -15.09 -1.03
CA THR A 373 0.83 -16.22 -1.04
C THR A 373 1.88 -16.10 0.05
N ARG A 374 2.49 -14.90 0.23
CA ARG A 374 3.44 -14.62 1.31
C ARG A 374 2.80 -14.83 2.68
N MET A 375 1.60 -14.28 2.88
CA MET A 375 0.89 -14.39 4.15
C MET A 375 0.46 -15.84 4.45
N ALA A 376 0.07 -16.62 3.45
CA ALA A 376 -0.24 -18.05 3.63
C ALA A 376 0.98 -18.83 4.11
N VAL A 377 2.17 -18.57 3.57
CA VAL A 377 3.42 -19.14 4.04
C VAL A 377 3.69 -18.72 5.49
N LEU A 378 3.48 -17.45 5.82
CA LEU A 378 3.66 -16.94 7.19
C LEU A 378 2.62 -17.53 8.16
N CYS A 379 1.38 -17.76 7.75
CA CYS A 379 0.40 -18.52 8.55
C CYS A 379 0.87 -19.94 8.83
N CYS A 380 1.42 -20.64 7.83
CA CYS A 380 1.95 -21.98 7.99
C CYS A 380 3.09 -22.02 9.02
N VAL A 381 4.07 -21.14 8.91
CA VAL A 381 5.21 -21.14 9.84
C VAL A 381 4.84 -20.64 11.24
N ALA A 382 3.83 -19.76 11.36
CA ALA A 382 3.29 -19.34 12.65
C ALA A 382 2.52 -20.46 13.39
N GLN A 383 2.03 -21.45 12.66
CA GLN A 383 1.48 -22.70 13.23
C GLN A 383 2.55 -23.72 13.58
N SER A 384 3.83 -23.37 13.46
CA SER A 384 4.92 -24.32 13.57
C SER A 384 4.85 -25.13 14.87
N PRO A 385 5.24 -26.39 14.81
CA PRO A 385 5.25 -27.26 15.98
C PRO A 385 6.18 -26.68 17.04
N SER A 386 5.90 -27.01 18.29
CA SER A 386 6.82 -26.70 19.38
C SER A 386 8.22 -27.17 18.99
N ILE A 387 9.24 -26.49 19.47
CA ILE A 387 10.68 -26.81 19.26
C ILE A 387 10.98 -28.31 19.45
N ASN A 388 10.15 -29.03 20.19
CA ASN A 388 10.29 -30.46 20.47
C ASN A 388 9.78 -31.39 19.34
N ASP A 389 9.03 -30.87 18.35
CA ASP A 389 8.49 -31.70 17.27
C ASP A 389 9.28 -31.46 15.95
N LYS A 390 10.53 -31.89 15.95
CA LYS A 390 11.46 -31.77 14.80
C LYS A 390 11.03 -32.56 13.56
N SER A 391 10.01 -33.43 13.68
CA SER A 391 9.57 -34.32 12.60
C SER A 391 8.61 -33.63 11.59
N LYS A 392 7.99 -32.52 11.96
CA LYS A 392 6.99 -31.87 11.12
C LYS A 392 7.62 -30.91 10.09
N ARG A 393 7.33 -31.17 8.83
CA ARG A 393 7.69 -30.29 7.73
C ARG A 393 6.70 -29.14 7.64
N PHE A 394 7.17 -27.95 7.30
CA PHE A 394 6.28 -26.84 6.97
C PHE A 394 5.60 -27.12 5.63
N ILE A 395 4.33 -27.49 5.67
CA ILE A 395 3.52 -27.76 4.47
C ILE A 395 2.45 -26.68 4.40
N VAL A 396 2.57 -25.77 3.44
CA VAL A 396 1.58 -24.74 3.19
C VAL A 396 0.36 -25.37 2.53
N THR A 397 -0.78 -25.29 3.17
CA THR A 397 -2.04 -25.93 2.74
C THR A 397 -3.07 -24.92 2.26
N GLY A 398 -4.19 -25.39 1.72
CA GLY A 398 -5.34 -24.54 1.42
C GLY A 398 -5.87 -23.80 2.63
N GLN A 399 -5.84 -24.40 3.83
CA GLN A 399 -6.25 -23.74 5.07
C GLN A 399 -5.40 -22.51 5.38
N ASN A 400 -4.09 -22.57 5.14
CA ASN A 400 -3.23 -21.39 5.33
C ASN A 400 -3.57 -20.25 4.34
N VAL A 401 -3.98 -20.63 3.11
CA VAL A 401 -4.47 -19.65 2.13
C VAL A 401 -5.78 -19.00 2.61
N GLU A 402 -6.72 -19.78 3.12
CA GLU A 402 -7.99 -19.27 3.66
C GLU A 402 -7.77 -18.33 4.85
N GLN A 403 -6.85 -18.68 5.75
CA GLN A 403 -6.44 -17.82 6.86
C GLN A 403 -5.88 -16.48 6.37
N ALA A 404 -4.96 -16.53 5.42
CA ALA A 404 -4.35 -15.35 4.81
C ALA A 404 -5.36 -14.51 4.02
N GLU A 405 -6.31 -15.17 3.29
CA GLU A 405 -7.35 -14.51 2.51
C GLU A 405 -8.22 -13.60 3.39
N ARG A 406 -8.56 -14.05 4.59
CA ARG A 406 -9.40 -13.24 5.51
C ARG A 406 -8.78 -11.87 5.79
N VAL A 407 -7.46 -11.80 5.94
CA VAL A 407 -6.75 -10.53 6.17
C VAL A 407 -6.62 -9.73 4.87
N VAL A 408 -6.08 -10.37 3.84
CA VAL A 408 -5.75 -9.69 2.57
C VAL A 408 -6.99 -9.22 1.85
N ARG A 409 -8.06 -10.05 1.84
CA ARG A 409 -9.33 -9.69 1.20
C ARG A 409 -10.03 -8.53 1.90
N GLN A 410 -9.90 -8.40 3.24
CA GLN A 410 -10.41 -7.23 3.96
C GLN A 410 -9.70 -5.94 3.53
N CYS A 411 -8.38 -5.98 3.38
CA CYS A 411 -7.64 -4.87 2.83
C CYS A 411 -8.10 -4.54 1.40
N TYR A 412 -8.29 -5.55 0.57
CA TYR A 412 -8.76 -5.39 -0.79
C TYR A 412 -10.17 -4.76 -0.84
N LYS A 413 -11.12 -5.29 -0.07
CA LYS A 413 -12.49 -4.74 0.04
C LYS A 413 -12.49 -3.29 0.50
N SER A 414 -11.68 -2.95 1.50
CA SER A 414 -11.57 -1.59 2.01
C SER A 414 -11.06 -0.62 0.95
N LEU A 415 -10.07 -1.06 0.15
CA LEU A 415 -9.52 -0.30 -0.95
C LEU A 415 -10.53 -0.12 -2.09
N VAL A 416 -11.21 -1.19 -2.50
CA VAL A 416 -12.25 -1.17 -3.54
C VAL A 416 -13.39 -0.24 -3.14
N ALA A 417 -13.88 -0.35 -1.91
CA ALA A 417 -14.93 0.52 -1.39
C ALA A 417 -14.51 2.00 -1.40
N TRP A 418 -13.27 2.30 -0.98
CA TRP A 418 -12.75 3.65 -1.00
C TRP A 418 -12.69 4.23 -2.43
N LEU A 419 -12.12 3.47 -3.36
CA LEU A 419 -11.95 3.91 -4.76
C LEU A 419 -13.32 4.11 -5.44
N ASP A 420 -14.26 3.17 -5.27
CA ASP A 420 -15.62 3.28 -5.84
C ASP A 420 -16.35 4.51 -5.27
N GLN A 421 -16.31 4.72 -3.96
CA GLN A 421 -16.92 5.88 -3.33
C GLN A 421 -16.30 7.20 -3.80
N SER A 422 -14.99 7.23 -3.99
CA SER A 422 -14.29 8.41 -4.48
C SER A 422 -14.67 8.77 -5.90
N ILE A 423 -14.85 7.77 -6.77
CA ILE A 423 -15.35 7.96 -8.13
C ILE A 423 -16.78 8.51 -8.10
N ARG A 424 -17.63 7.99 -7.20
CA ARG A 424 -19.00 8.49 -7.00
C ARG A 424 -19.01 9.95 -6.57
N ARG A 425 -18.23 10.30 -5.55
CA ARG A 425 -18.13 11.70 -5.04
C ARG A 425 -17.63 12.67 -6.09
N LYS A 426 -16.57 12.31 -6.83
CA LYS A 426 -16.08 13.15 -7.95
C LYS A 426 -17.16 13.35 -9.00
N LYS A 427 -17.88 12.29 -9.38
CA LYS A 427 -18.94 12.37 -10.40
C LYS A 427 -20.12 13.23 -9.91
N GLN A 428 -20.47 13.15 -8.63
CA GLN A 428 -21.52 13.95 -8.02
C GLN A 428 -21.09 15.41 -7.85
N GLY A 429 -19.87 15.67 -7.41
CA GLY A 429 -19.29 17.00 -7.34
C GLY A 429 -19.23 17.67 -8.73
N LEU A 430 -18.89 16.91 -9.78
CA LEU A 430 -18.92 17.39 -11.16
C LEU A 430 -20.35 17.71 -11.64
N LYS A 431 -21.33 16.87 -11.30
CA LYS A 431 -22.75 17.12 -11.66
C LYS A 431 -23.29 18.40 -11.00
N ASN A 432 -22.81 18.73 -9.81
CA ASN A 432 -23.19 19.92 -9.07
C ASN A 432 -22.34 21.16 -9.44
N ALA A 433 -21.28 20.99 -10.21
CA ALA A 433 -20.42 22.08 -10.61
C ALA A 433 -21.15 23.02 -11.60
N PRO A 434 -21.07 24.34 -11.41
CA PRO A 434 -21.75 25.29 -12.30
C PRO A 434 -21.40 25.10 -13.78
N PHE A 435 -20.16 24.72 -14.09
CA PHE A 435 -19.74 24.45 -15.46
C PHE A 435 -20.43 23.21 -16.08
N TYR A 436 -20.68 22.16 -15.29
CA TYR A 436 -21.40 20.96 -15.79
C TYR A 436 -22.79 21.35 -16.31
N THR A 437 -23.53 22.14 -15.55
CA THR A 437 -24.85 22.61 -15.94
C THR A 437 -24.78 23.45 -17.25
N GLY A 438 -23.75 24.26 -17.39
CA GLY A 438 -23.48 25.03 -18.62
C GLY A 438 -23.23 24.12 -19.83
N PHE A 439 -22.33 23.13 -19.70
CA PHE A 439 -22.04 22.15 -20.76
C PHE A 439 -23.27 21.31 -21.12
N LYS A 440 -24.01 20.83 -20.13
CA LYS A 440 -25.23 20.01 -20.32
C LYS A 440 -26.32 20.81 -21.05
N SER A 441 -26.51 22.09 -20.67
CA SER A 441 -27.50 22.95 -21.32
C SER A 441 -27.15 23.20 -22.79
N VAL A 442 -25.91 23.58 -23.09
CA VAL A 442 -25.44 23.81 -24.46
C VAL A 442 -25.57 22.54 -25.30
N PHE A 443 -25.20 21.39 -24.75
CA PHE A 443 -25.31 20.10 -25.43
C PHE A 443 -26.76 19.81 -25.81
N ASN A 444 -27.68 19.96 -24.86
CA ASN A 444 -29.10 19.69 -25.07
C ASN A 444 -29.72 20.66 -26.11
N ASP A 445 -29.31 21.95 -26.07
CA ASP A 445 -29.77 22.95 -27.01
C ASP A 445 -29.33 22.59 -28.45
N LEU A 446 -28.06 22.21 -28.63
CA LEU A 446 -27.54 21.78 -29.93
C LEU A 446 -28.15 20.49 -30.44
N VAL A 447 -28.42 19.53 -29.56
CA VAL A 447 -29.16 18.30 -29.92
C VAL A 447 -30.58 18.64 -30.38
N LYS A 448 -31.28 19.58 -29.70
CA LYS A 448 -32.62 20.04 -30.12
C LYS A 448 -32.57 20.73 -31.47
N GLN A 449 -31.61 21.63 -31.70
CA GLN A 449 -31.43 22.29 -33.00
C GLN A 449 -31.20 21.30 -34.12
N ASN A 450 -30.27 20.35 -33.94
CA ASN A 450 -30.00 19.29 -34.90
C ASN A 450 -31.25 18.45 -35.22
N LYS A 451 -32.08 18.14 -34.21
CA LYS A 451 -33.36 17.44 -34.43
C LYS A 451 -34.40 18.27 -35.23
N THR A 452 -34.41 19.58 -35.01
CA THR A 452 -35.31 20.50 -35.71
C THR A 452 -34.89 20.67 -37.18
N GLU A 453 -33.62 20.90 -37.44
CA GLU A 453 -33.05 21.04 -38.79
C GLU A 453 -33.19 19.72 -39.60
N ARG A 454 -33.07 18.56 -38.99
CA ARG A 454 -33.25 17.26 -39.65
C ARG A 454 -34.69 16.92 -39.95
N LYS A 455 -35.67 17.46 -39.24
CA LYS A 455 -37.08 17.30 -39.59
C LYS A 455 -37.46 17.93 -40.94
N GLY A 456 -36.62 18.86 -41.45
CA GLY A 456 -36.77 19.46 -42.78
C GLY A 456 -36.08 18.75 -43.93
N LEU A 457 -35.16 17.82 -43.65
CA LEU A 457 -34.31 17.16 -44.65
C LEU A 457 -34.24 15.63 -44.45
N VAL A 458 -35.03 14.95 -45.25
CA VAL A 458 -34.86 13.54 -45.73
C VAL A 458 -35.02 12.37 -44.75
N LYS A 459 -35.92 11.51 -45.20
CA LYS A 459 -36.43 10.25 -44.62
C LYS A 459 -35.45 9.04 -44.51
N ASN A 460 -34.17 9.15 -44.74
CA ASN A 460 -33.28 7.98 -44.77
C ASN A 460 -31.89 8.26 -44.16
N ARG A 461 -31.75 7.95 -42.93
CA ARG A 461 -30.62 7.34 -42.19
C ARG A 461 -30.73 7.66 -40.70
N ILE A 462 -31.41 6.74 -40.01
CA ILE A 462 -31.46 6.67 -38.56
C ILE A 462 -30.13 6.06 -38.11
N SER A 463 -29.25 6.84 -37.51
CA SER A 463 -28.32 6.35 -36.52
C SER A 463 -27.68 7.54 -35.76
N ASP A 464 -27.84 7.52 -34.47
CA ASP A 464 -27.21 8.43 -33.50
C ASP A 464 -27.75 9.88 -33.44
N GLU A 465 -29.00 10.00 -33.04
CA GLU A 465 -29.69 11.30 -32.90
C GLU A 465 -29.12 12.25 -31.83
N ASP A 466 -28.26 11.75 -30.93
CA ASP A 466 -27.77 12.49 -29.75
C ASP A 466 -26.29 12.85 -29.84
N ARG A 467 -25.79 13.17 -31.03
CA ARG A 467 -24.39 13.60 -31.25
C ARG A 467 -24.31 15.05 -31.72
N VAL A 468 -23.28 15.74 -31.22
CA VAL A 468 -22.99 17.12 -31.58
C VAL A 468 -21.56 17.23 -32.09
N HIS A 469 -21.33 18.05 -33.12
CA HIS A 469 -19.99 18.33 -33.62
C HIS A 469 -19.14 19.01 -32.54
N LYS A 470 -17.97 18.44 -32.18
CA LYS A 470 -17.14 18.93 -31.08
C LYS A 470 -16.79 20.43 -31.20
N THR A 471 -16.40 20.90 -32.40
CA THR A 471 -16.01 22.30 -32.61
C THR A 471 -17.19 23.25 -32.38
N ALA A 472 -18.37 22.89 -32.87
CA ALA A 472 -19.59 23.69 -32.65
C ALA A 472 -19.98 23.72 -31.17
N PHE A 473 -19.92 22.54 -30.51
CA PHE A 473 -20.20 22.42 -29.10
C PHE A 473 -19.25 23.27 -28.25
N MET A 474 -17.94 23.15 -28.45
CA MET A 474 -16.95 23.91 -27.69
C MET A 474 -17.09 25.43 -27.92
N LYS A 475 -17.38 25.86 -29.15
CA LYS A 475 -17.63 27.27 -29.45
C LYS A 475 -18.85 27.79 -28.69
N ALA A 476 -19.96 27.08 -28.73
CA ALA A 476 -21.18 27.46 -28.04
C ALA A 476 -21.02 27.48 -26.51
N VAL A 477 -20.24 26.55 -25.95
CA VAL A 477 -19.91 26.55 -24.50
C VAL A 477 -19.09 27.78 -24.13
N ILE A 478 -18.06 28.15 -24.91
CA ILE A 478 -17.24 29.34 -24.66
C ILE A 478 -18.12 30.60 -24.67
N GLU A 479 -18.96 30.72 -25.66
CA GLU A 479 -19.89 31.87 -25.81
C GLU A 479 -20.88 31.96 -24.63
N LYS A 480 -21.49 30.84 -24.25
CA LYS A 480 -22.50 30.80 -23.17
C LYS A 480 -21.89 31.04 -21.79
N MET A 481 -20.72 30.48 -21.53
CA MET A 481 -20.07 30.56 -20.21
C MET A 481 -19.24 31.85 -20.03
N GLY A 482 -18.91 32.57 -21.08
CA GLY A 482 -18.04 33.75 -21.00
C GLY A 482 -16.63 33.46 -20.48
N SER A 483 -16.22 32.20 -20.49
CA SER A 483 -14.95 31.75 -19.94
C SER A 483 -13.87 31.67 -21.03
N SER A 484 -12.59 31.75 -20.62
CA SER A 484 -11.49 31.62 -21.57
C SER A 484 -11.49 30.21 -22.23
N LYS A 485 -11.04 30.15 -23.49
CA LYS A 485 -10.91 28.91 -24.24
C LYS A 485 -10.18 27.84 -23.46
N ASN A 486 -9.06 28.19 -22.82
CA ASN A 486 -8.26 27.25 -22.05
C ASN A 486 -9.01 26.68 -20.83
N THR A 487 -9.78 27.53 -20.13
CA THR A 487 -10.61 27.09 -19.00
C THR A 487 -11.69 26.11 -19.45
N VAL A 488 -12.41 26.42 -20.55
CA VAL A 488 -13.46 25.57 -21.09
C VAL A 488 -12.89 24.22 -21.55
N TYR A 489 -11.73 24.21 -22.23
CA TYR A 489 -11.10 22.95 -22.65
C TYR A 489 -10.62 22.11 -21.46
N ARG A 490 -10.10 22.72 -20.41
CA ARG A 490 -9.73 22.00 -19.18
C ARG A 490 -10.95 21.35 -18.52
N GLN A 491 -12.04 22.11 -18.35
CA GLN A 491 -13.29 21.61 -17.79
C GLN A 491 -13.93 20.51 -18.66
N TYR A 492 -13.85 20.65 -19.97
CA TYR A 492 -14.33 19.64 -20.90
C TYR A 492 -13.53 18.33 -20.80
N ASN A 493 -12.21 18.42 -20.74
CA ASN A 493 -11.35 17.24 -20.54
C ASN A 493 -11.64 16.55 -19.21
N GLU A 494 -11.93 17.30 -18.17
CA GLU A 494 -12.36 16.76 -16.88
C GLU A 494 -13.69 16.00 -17.02
N LEU A 495 -14.67 16.52 -17.75
CA LEU A 495 -15.93 15.83 -18.01
C LEU A 495 -15.75 14.57 -18.88
N LEU A 496 -14.80 14.55 -19.81
CA LEU A 496 -14.42 13.37 -20.58
C LEU A 496 -13.78 12.29 -19.70
N GLN A 497 -12.80 12.67 -18.87
CA GLN A 497 -12.13 11.74 -17.95
C GLN A 497 -13.10 11.07 -16.98
N HIS A 498 -14.17 11.77 -16.61
CA HIS A 498 -15.21 11.24 -15.73
C HIS A 498 -16.39 10.61 -16.48
N ASN A 499 -16.20 10.30 -17.76
CA ASN A 499 -17.21 9.61 -18.58
C ASN A 499 -18.57 10.31 -18.65
N VAL A 500 -18.61 11.65 -18.53
CA VAL A 500 -19.82 12.44 -18.73
C VAL A 500 -20.14 12.59 -20.22
N PHE A 501 -19.10 12.81 -21.00
CA PHE A 501 -19.15 12.84 -22.44
C PHE A 501 -18.27 11.74 -23.05
N ASP A 502 -18.63 11.30 -24.25
CA ASP A 502 -17.83 10.45 -25.13
C ASP A 502 -17.49 11.20 -26.40
N GLU A 503 -16.31 10.94 -26.94
CA GLU A 503 -15.90 11.40 -28.26
C GLU A 503 -15.85 10.23 -29.25
N LYS A 504 -16.46 10.42 -30.42
CA LYS A 504 -16.32 9.49 -31.55
C LYS A 504 -15.73 10.24 -32.73
N LYS A 505 -14.63 9.73 -33.25
CA LYS A 505 -13.98 10.26 -34.45
C LYS A 505 -14.53 9.53 -35.68
N GLU A 506 -15.04 10.30 -36.64
CA GLU A 506 -15.50 9.80 -37.94
C GLU A 506 -14.78 10.59 -39.05
N GLY A 507 -13.78 9.97 -39.68
CA GLY A 507 -12.89 10.66 -40.61
C GLY A 507 -12.08 11.78 -39.94
N ARG A 508 -12.25 13.02 -40.43
CA ARG A 508 -11.62 14.22 -39.82
C ARG A 508 -12.49 14.91 -38.77
N THR A 509 -13.68 14.41 -38.54
CA THR A 509 -14.68 15.04 -37.66
C THR A 509 -14.75 14.31 -36.33
N VAL A 510 -14.82 15.06 -35.23
CA VAL A 510 -15.04 14.52 -33.89
C VAL A 510 -16.43 14.95 -33.41
N TYR A 511 -17.19 13.96 -32.99
CA TYR A 511 -18.51 14.14 -32.42
C TYR A 511 -18.48 13.89 -30.92
N VAL A 512 -19.27 14.64 -30.18
CA VAL A 512 -19.47 14.52 -28.74
C VAL A 512 -20.83 13.91 -28.49
N LYS A 513 -20.90 12.93 -27.61
CA LYS A 513 -22.12 12.34 -27.12
C LYS A 513 -22.14 12.42 -25.60
N MET A 514 -23.25 12.85 -25.03
CA MET A 514 -23.43 12.78 -23.59
C MET A 514 -23.86 11.36 -23.23
N LYS A 515 -23.16 10.74 -22.29
CA LYS A 515 -23.58 9.41 -21.79
C LYS A 515 -24.88 9.58 -21.02
N LYS A 516 -25.88 8.76 -21.36
CA LYS A 516 -27.11 8.65 -20.56
C LYS A 516 -26.67 8.16 -19.19
N GLY A 517 -26.60 9.06 -18.24
CA GLY A 517 -26.21 8.73 -16.89
C GLY A 517 -27.24 7.80 -16.27
N ASP A 518 -26.78 6.96 -15.38
CA ASP A 518 -27.60 6.21 -14.46
C ASP A 518 -28.56 7.17 -13.72
N GLU A 519 -29.69 7.45 -14.33
CA GLU A 519 -30.89 7.93 -13.65
C GLU A 519 -31.58 6.68 -13.10
N LYS A 520 -30.98 6.10 -12.08
CA LYS A 520 -31.65 5.15 -11.20
C LYS A 520 -31.11 5.36 -9.79
#